data_cd5c460601266d6d6b4eadcb3fdec45a
#
_entry.id   cd5c460601266d6d6b4eadcb3fdec45a
#
_cell.length_a   1.000
_cell.length_b   1.000
_cell.length_c   1.000
_cell.angle_alpha   90.00
_cell.angle_beta   90.00
_cell.angle_gamma   90.00
#
_symmetry.space_group_name_H-M   'P 1'
#
loop_
_entity.id
_entity.type
_entity.pdbx_description
1 polymer ?
#
loop_
_entity_poly.entity_id
_entity_poly.type
_entity_poly.pdbx_seq_one_letter_code
_entity_poly.pdbx_strand_id
1 'polypeptide(L)'
;MSKPNIHAGRNADAVGGQFRSVMRRLAGGVSIITAGKDDDITGMTVTSLASLSADPPRLLVNIHRQTSSFPLIQRDRRFAVNILGSDQREIADRFSNGSLKGKQRFENVAWSAGQSGMPLLGQALATVECEVDEIIERFSHGIVIGRLLSITLSDRLSSLVYWDGQYVEIKRNDDLDLFVDVGVPLVHFR
;
A
#
# COMPACT_ATOMS: atom_id res chain seq x y z
N MET A 1 5.78 -48.85 4.94
CA MET A 1 6.58 -47.62 5.16
C MET A 1 6.73 -46.89 3.83
N SER A 2 5.91 -45.87 3.58
CA SER A 2 5.92 -45.10 2.33
C SER A 2 7.06 -44.06 2.39
N LYS A 3 7.94 -44.09 1.37
CA LYS A 3 9.06 -43.13 1.26
C LYS A 3 8.51 -41.70 1.06
N PRO A 4 9.03 -40.66 1.74
CA PRO A 4 8.57 -39.29 1.51
C PRO A 4 8.89 -38.88 0.06
N ASN A 5 7.91 -38.26 -0.59
CA ASN A 5 8.01 -37.78 -1.97
C ASN A 5 8.92 -36.52 -2.04
N ILE A 6 10.22 -36.75 -2.32
CA ILE A 6 11.26 -35.70 -2.38
C ILE A 6 11.06 -34.74 -3.59
N HIS A 7 10.22 -35.10 -4.55
CA HIS A 7 9.95 -34.26 -5.73
C HIS A 7 8.95 -33.13 -5.48
N ALA A 8 8.10 -33.25 -4.46
CA ALA A 8 7.10 -32.20 -4.14
C ALA A 8 7.77 -30.91 -3.58
N GLY A 9 8.82 -31.03 -2.78
CA GLY A 9 9.53 -29.89 -2.20
C GLY A 9 10.29 -29.06 -3.24
N ARG A 10 11.02 -29.70 -4.15
CA ARG A 10 11.79 -29.01 -5.19
C ARG A 10 10.91 -28.24 -6.18
N ASN A 11 9.71 -28.75 -6.46
CA ASN A 11 8.75 -28.07 -7.35
C ASN A 11 8.13 -26.84 -6.67
N ALA A 12 7.85 -26.91 -5.37
CA ALA A 12 7.30 -25.78 -4.61
C ALA A 12 8.30 -24.61 -4.50
N ASP A 13 9.59 -24.92 -4.28
CA ASP A 13 10.64 -23.88 -4.21
C ASP A 13 10.87 -23.22 -5.57
N ALA A 14 10.83 -24.00 -6.66
CA ALA A 14 10.95 -23.47 -8.02
C ALA A 14 9.75 -22.56 -8.37
N VAL A 15 8.53 -22.97 -8.04
CA VAL A 15 7.31 -22.17 -8.25
C VAL A 15 7.37 -20.88 -7.41
N GLY A 16 7.83 -20.96 -6.15
CA GLY A 16 7.99 -19.78 -5.28
C GLY A 16 8.99 -18.75 -5.84
N GLY A 17 10.11 -19.22 -6.43
CA GLY A 17 11.08 -18.37 -7.11
C GLY A 17 10.51 -17.70 -8.37
N GLN A 18 9.82 -18.47 -9.19
CA GLN A 18 9.14 -17.97 -10.38
C GLN A 18 8.02 -16.97 -10.04
N PHE A 19 7.24 -17.24 -9.00
CA PHE A 19 6.19 -16.34 -8.54
C PHE A 19 6.75 -14.95 -8.17
N ARG A 20 7.84 -14.91 -7.41
CA ARG A 20 8.48 -13.62 -7.09
C ARG A 20 8.93 -12.87 -8.35
N SER A 21 9.47 -13.57 -9.35
CA SER A 21 9.87 -12.98 -10.62
C SER A 21 8.69 -12.42 -11.42
N VAL A 22 7.54 -13.10 -11.38
CA VAL A 22 6.30 -12.60 -11.99
C VAL A 22 5.81 -11.34 -11.27
N MET A 23 5.76 -11.38 -9.93
CA MET A 23 5.28 -10.24 -9.15
C MET A 23 6.17 -9.00 -9.27
N ARG A 24 7.46 -9.16 -9.54
CA ARG A 24 8.34 -8.03 -9.86
C ARG A 24 7.96 -7.29 -11.14
N ARG A 25 7.32 -7.96 -12.08
CA ARG A 25 6.88 -7.36 -13.37
C ARG A 25 5.55 -6.63 -13.25
N LEU A 26 4.83 -6.80 -12.15
CA LEU A 26 3.62 -6.07 -11.86
C LEU A 26 3.98 -4.69 -11.30
N ALA A 27 3.69 -3.63 -12.07
CA ALA A 27 3.82 -2.26 -11.58
C ALA A 27 2.74 -1.99 -10.53
N GLY A 28 3.15 -1.48 -9.36
CA GLY A 28 2.23 -1.14 -8.29
C GLY A 28 2.45 0.27 -7.77
N GLY A 29 1.39 1.05 -7.63
CA GLY A 29 1.45 2.36 -6.97
C GLY A 29 1.94 2.23 -5.53
N VAL A 30 2.85 3.10 -5.12
CA VAL A 30 3.43 3.07 -3.77
C VAL A 30 2.58 3.89 -2.82
N SER A 31 2.20 3.26 -1.70
CA SER A 31 1.45 3.91 -0.63
C SER A 31 2.07 3.60 0.73
N ILE A 32 1.86 4.48 1.69
CA ILE A 32 2.16 4.22 3.10
C ILE A 32 0.85 3.98 3.83
N ILE A 33 0.74 2.82 4.46
CA ILE A 33 -0.32 2.56 5.43
C ILE A 33 0.18 3.02 6.79
N THR A 34 -0.58 3.88 7.44
CA THR A 34 -0.29 4.36 8.80
C THR A 34 -1.38 3.92 9.76
N ALA A 35 -1.01 3.66 11.00
CA ALA A 35 -1.90 3.20 12.06
C ALA A 35 -1.42 3.68 13.43
N GLY A 36 -2.34 3.66 14.39
CA GLY A 36 -2.08 4.08 15.77
C GLY A 36 -2.33 5.57 15.99
N LYS A 37 -2.21 6.01 17.24
CA LYS A 37 -2.50 7.38 17.69
C LYS A 37 -1.45 7.87 18.65
N ASP A 38 -1.33 9.17 18.76
CA ASP A 38 -0.44 9.85 19.70
C ASP A 38 1.02 9.39 19.55
N ASP A 39 1.57 8.76 20.55
CA ASP A 39 2.94 8.21 20.54
C ASP A 39 3.03 6.77 20.06
N ASP A 40 1.93 6.04 20.03
CA ASP A 40 1.86 4.65 19.56
C ASP A 40 1.45 4.60 18.09
N ILE A 41 2.27 5.19 17.24
CA ILE A 41 2.06 5.26 15.79
C ILE A 41 3.08 4.44 15.03
N THR A 42 2.68 3.91 13.90
CA THR A 42 3.58 3.21 12.96
C THR A 42 3.07 3.34 11.53
N GLY A 43 3.86 2.85 10.60
CA GLY A 43 3.45 2.77 9.20
C GLY A 43 4.33 1.80 8.42
N MET A 44 3.91 1.48 7.21
CA MET A 44 4.62 0.58 6.31
C MET A 44 4.37 0.93 4.85
N THR A 45 5.37 0.72 4.01
CA THR A 45 5.26 0.85 2.56
C THR A 45 4.56 -0.37 1.99
N VAL A 46 3.60 -0.14 1.11
CA VAL A 46 2.86 -1.17 0.40
C VAL A 46 2.69 -0.85 -1.08
N THR A 47 2.53 -1.90 -1.89
CA THR A 47 2.06 -1.83 -3.28
C THR A 47 0.78 -2.68 -3.48
N SER A 48 0.21 -3.17 -2.39
CA SER A 48 -0.93 -4.10 -2.39
C SER A 48 -2.28 -3.41 -2.21
N LEU A 49 -2.31 -2.08 -2.30
CA LEU A 49 -3.54 -1.29 -2.23
C LEU A 49 -4.37 -1.48 -3.50
N ALA A 50 -5.66 -1.72 -3.35
CA ALA A 50 -6.61 -1.75 -4.47
C ALA A 50 -7.97 -1.17 -4.06
N SER A 51 -8.70 -0.62 -5.03
CA SER A 51 -10.13 -0.33 -4.86
C SER A 51 -10.92 -1.64 -4.83
N LEU A 52 -11.91 -1.73 -3.96
CA LEU A 52 -12.80 -2.90 -3.86
C LEU A 52 -14.19 -2.58 -4.42
N SER A 53 -14.72 -1.42 -4.09
CA SER A 53 -16.05 -0.96 -4.51
C SER A 53 -16.07 0.56 -4.57
N ALA A 54 -16.81 1.12 -5.51
CA ALA A 54 -17.07 2.55 -5.60
C ALA A 54 -18.38 2.95 -4.89
N ASP A 55 -19.35 2.05 -4.84
CA ASP A 55 -20.62 2.27 -4.15
C ASP A 55 -21.04 1.01 -3.37
N PRO A 56 -21.02 1.03 -2.05
CA PRO A 56 -20.38 2.02 -1.20
C PRO A 56 -18.84 1.98 -1.33
N PRO A 57 -18.14 3.13 -1.14
CA PRO A 57 -16.69 3.21 -1.40
C PRO A 57 -15.90 2.38 -0.39
N ARG A 58 -15.10 1.47 -0.91
CA ARG A 58 -14.26 0.52 -0.17
C ARG A 58 -12.92 0.34 -0.87
N LEU A 59 -11.89 0.15 -0.09
CA LEU A 59 -10.59 -0.28 -0.56
C LEU A 59 -10.13 -1.52 0.21
N LEU A 60 -9.13 -2.20 -0.33
CA LEU A 60 -8.46 -3.29 0.37
C LEU A 60 -6.94 -3.11 0.32
N VAL A 61 -6.27 -3.65 1.32
CA VAL A 61 -4.81 -3.73 1.36
C VAL A 61 -4.38 -5.05 2.01
N ASN A 62 -3.37 -5.70 1.45
CA ASN A 62 -2.77 -6.90 2.03
C ASN A 62 -1.63 -6.50 2.96
N ILE A 63 -1.72 -6.89 4.23
CA ILE A 63 -0.75 -6.54 5.28
C ILE A 63 -0.17 -7.83 5.87
N HIS A 64 1.16 -7.93 5.90
CA HIS A 64 1.82 -9.07 6.55
C HIS A 64 1.59 -9.00 8.06
N ARG A 65 1.12 -10.08 8.68
CA ARG A 65 0.69 -10.11 10.10
C ARG A 65 1.82 -9.86 11.11
N GLN A 66 3.08 -10.03 10.71
CA GLN A 66 4.23 -9.73 11.56
C GLN A 66 4.68 -8.26 11.51
N THR A 67 4.03 -7.40 10.71
CA THR A 67 4.33 -5.97 10.71
C THR A 67 3.82 -5.30 11.98
N SER A 68 4.49 -4.24 12.42
CA SER A 68 4.05 -3.45 13.57
C SER A 68 2.70 -2.74 13.38
N SER A 69 2.28 -2.55 12.13
CA SER A 69 1.00 -1.91 11.80
C SER A 69 -0.19 -2.84 12.00
N PHE A 70 -0.02 -4.15 11.79
CA PHE A 70 -1.14 -5.09 11.81
C PHE A 70 -1.87 -5.13 13.17
N PRO A 71 -1.18 -5.29 14.33
CA PRO A 71 -1.85 -5.28 15.63
C PRO A 71 -2.51 -3.95 15.97
N LEU A 72 -1.95 -2.80 15.53
CA LEU A 72 -2.59 -1.50 15.74
C LEU A 72 -3.87 -1.37 14.92
N ILE A 73 -3.87 -1.83 13.67
CA ILE A 73 -5.08 -1.85 12.82
C ILE A 73 -6.15 -2.76 13.43
N GLN A 74 -5.78 -3.93 13.96
CA GLN A 74 -6.73 -4.82 14.63
C GLN A 74 -7.34 -4.19 15.88
N ARG A 75 -6.51 -3.53 16.71
CA ARG A 75 -6.91 -2.89 17.96
C ARG A 75 -7.82 -1.68 17.73
N ASP A 76 -7.37 -0.76 16.88
CA ASP A 76 -8.01 0.55 16.71
C ASP A 76 -9.11 0.54 15.67
N ARG A 77 -9.19 -0.53 14.88
CA ARG A 77 -10.12 -0.68 13.76
C ARG A 77 -10.07 0.50 12.80
N ARG A 78 -8.91 1.14 12.67
CA ARG A 78 -8.67 2.31 11.82
C ARG A 78 -7.25 2.28 11.25
N PHE A 79 -7.12 2.85 10.07
CA PHE A 79 -5.83 3.10 9.40
C PHE A 79 -5.97 4.25 8.43
N ALA A 80 -4.84 4.78 7.98
CA ALA A 80 -4.85 5.72 6.86
C ALA A 80 -3.97 5.20 5.71
N VAL A 81 -4.36 5.59 4.51
CA VAL A 81 -3.62 5.37 3.27
C VAL A 81 -3.04 6.69 2.81
N ASN A 82 -1.76 6.71 2.52
CA ASN A 82 -1.07 7.89 1.99
C ASN A 82 -0.44 7.48 0.65
N ILE A 83 -1.02 7.90 -0.46
CA ILE A 83 -0.55 7.60 -1.82
C ILE A 83 0.61 8.55 -2.14
N LEU A 84 1.77 7.99 -2.49
CA LEU A 84 2.98 8.78 -2.63
C LEU A 84 3.13 9.41 -4.02
N GLY A 85 3.59 10.66 -4.03
CA GLY A 85 4.08 11.35 -5.22
C GLY A 85 5.47 10.86 -5.64
N SER A 86 5.86 11.17 -6.87
CA SER A 86 7.14 10.75 -7.45
C SER A 86 8.37 11.24 -6.68
N ASP A 87 8.26 12.36 -5.99
CA ASP A 87 9.32 12.99 -5.18
C ASP A 87 9.41 12.43 -3.73
N GLN A 88 8.58 11.44 -3.38
CA GLN A 88 8.52 10.88 -2.02
C GLN A 88 9.21 9.50 -1.90
N ARG A 89 10.21 9.23 -2.75
CA ARG A 89 10.98 7.98 -2.70
C ARG A 89 11.63 7.74 -1.33
N GLU A 90 12.22 8.77 -0.74
CA GLU A 90 12.89 8.66 0.57
C GLU A 90 11.90 8.25 1.68
N ILE A 91 10.66 8.73 1.59
CA ILE A 91 9.57 8.32 2.49
C ILE A 91 9.26 6.84 2.30
N ALA A 92 9.13 6.37 1.05
CA ALA A 92 8.89 4.97 0.74
C ALA A 92 10.01 4.07 1.29
N ASP A 93 11.28 4.44 1.08
CA ASP A 93 12.43 3.72 1.61
C ASP A 93 12.43 3.69 3.14
N ARG A 94 12.13 4.81 3.78
CA ARG A 94 12.07 4.92 5.24
C ARG A 94 11.01 4.02 5.86
N PHE A 95 9.81 4.00 5.33
CA PHE A 95 8.71 3.17 5.82
C PHE A 95 8.83 1.69 5.46
N SER A 96 9.67 1.33 4.48
CA SER A 96 10.03 -0.05 4.15
C SER A 96 11.17 -0.58 5.02
N ASN A 97 11.94 0.29 5.69
CA ASN A 97 13.09 -0.10 6.49
C ASN A 97 12.67 -0.88 7.75
N GLY A 98 13.01 -2.17 7.80
CA GLY A 98 12.69 -3.05 8.92
C GLY A 98 13.41 -2.73 10.25
N SER A 99 14.50 -1.96 10.22
CA SER A 99 15.23 -1.56 11.44
C SER A 99 14.55 -0.42 12.21
N LEU A 100 13.79 0.43 11.52
CA LEU A 100 13.02 1.51 12.14
C LEU A 100 11.71 0.97 12.74
N LYS A 101 11.34 1.43 13.93
CA LYS A 101 10.15 0.99 14.65
C LYS A 101 9.26 2.16 15.05
N GLY A 102 7.94 1.94 14.99
CA GLY A 102 6.96 2.88 15.51
C GLY A 102 7.19 4.32 15.03
N LYS A 103 7.21 5.24 15.99
CA LYS A 103 7.38 6.69 15.76
C LYS A 103 8.71 7.07 15.08
N GLN A 104 9.76 6.24 15.18
CA GLN A 104 11.04 6.49 14.48
C GLN A 104 10.88 6.61 12.96
N ARG A 105 9.87 5.97 12.37
CA ARG A 105 9.58 6.08 10.95
C ARG A 105 9.15 7.47 10.53
N PHE A 106 8.62 8.27 11.46
CA PHE A 106 8.09 9.62 11.23
C PHE A 106 9.10 10.73 11.51
N GLU A 107 10.29 10.42 12.03
CA GLU A 107 11.33 11.40 12.25
C GLU A 107 11.75 12.05 10.92
N ASN A 108 11.78 13.39 10.88
CA ASN A 108 12.07 14.19 9.67
C ASN A 108 11.07 13.99 8.51
N VAL A 109 9.90 13.44 8.79
CA VAL A 109 8.79 13.32 7.83
C VAL A 109 7.70 14.28 8.25
N ALA A 110 7.20 15.09 7.32
CA ALA A 110 6.05 15.94 7.59
C ALA A 110 4.79 15.07 7.71
N TRP A 111 4.08 15.17 8.82
CA TRP A 111 2.82 14.48 9.05
C TRP A 111 1.94 15.23 10.04
N SER A 112 0.66 14.94 10.05
CA SER A 112 -0.31 15.45 11.03
C SER A 112 -1.32 14.37 11.39
N ALA A 113 -1.98 14.51 12.53
CA ALA A 113 -3.10 13.65 12.87
C ALA A 113 -4.33 14.03 12.03
N GLY A 114 -4.95 13.04 11.41
CA GLY A 114 -6.23 13.19 10.72
C GLY A 114 -7.42 13.30 11.69
N GLN A 115 -8.62 13.41 11.15
CA GLN A 115 -9.85 13.49 11.97
C GLN A 115 -10.09 12.25 12.83
N SER A 116 -9.69 11.07 12.34
CA SER A 116 -9.75 9.81 13.09
C SER A 116 -8.57 9.60 14.04
N GLY A 117 -7.61 10.52 14.05
CA GLY A 117 -6.38 10.46 14.81
C GLY A 117 -5.25 9.67 14.13
N MET A 118 -5.50 9.10 12.94
CA MET A 118 -4.47 8.38 12.20
C MET A 118 -3.42 9.34 11.59
N PRO A 119 -2.13 8.96 11.54
CA PRO A 119 -1.12 9.81 10.92
C PRO A 119 -1.33 9.96 9.42
N LEU A 120 -1.41 11.19 8.93
CA LEU A 120 -1.48 11.55 7.52
C LEU A 120 -0.17 12.21 7.10
N LEU A 121 0.46 11.68 6.05
CA LEU A 121 1.74 12.21 5.56
C LEU A 121 1.53 13.47 4.74
N GLY A 122 2.38 14.45 5.00
CA GLY A 122 2.40 15.69 4.23
C GLY A 122 2.77 15.46 2.78
N GLN A 123 2.21 16.28 1.89
CA GLN A 123 2.50 16.24 0.45
C GLN A 123 2.21 14.91 -0.27
N ALA A 124 1.47 13.99 0.34
CA ALA A 124 0.96 12.83 -0.37
C ALA A 124 0.03 13.26 -1.52
N LEU A 125 -0.06 12.46 -2.59
CA LEU A 125 -1.01 12.71 -3.69
C LEU A 125 -2.45 12.60 -3.22
N ALA A 126 -2.70 11.66 -2.33
CA ALA A 126 -3.96 11.52 -1.64
C ALA A 126 -3.73 10.94 -0.26
N THR A 127 -4.54 11.37 0.71
CA THR A 127 -4.67 10.70 1.99
C THR A 127 -6.11 10.24 2.19
N VAL A 128 -6.28 9.03 2.69
CA VAL A 128 -7.59 8.42 2.93
C VAL A 128 -7.60 7.85 4.34
N GLU A 129 -8.49 8.32 5.19
CA GLU A 129 -8.73 7.71 6.49
C GLU A 129 -9.79 6.62 6.35
N CYS A 130 -9.52 5.47 6.92
CA CYS A 130 -10.38 4.29 6.81
C CYS A 130 -10.76 3.72 8.18
N GLU A 131 -11.99 3.26 8.26
CA GLU A 131 -12.45 2.34 9.29
C GLU A 131 -12.44 0.92 8.74
N VAL A 132 -11.96 -0.02 9.53
CA VAL A 132 -11.88 -1.43 9.12
C VAL A 132 -13.27 -2.06 9.14
N ASP A 133 -13.76 -2.44 7.97
CA ASP A 133 -14.99 -3.25 7.85
C ASP A 133 -14.68 -4.71 8.22
N GLU A 134 -13.68 -5.30 7.56
CA GLU A 134 -13.34 -6.70 7.73
C GLU A 134 -11.82 -6.92 7.66
N ILE A 135 -11.32 -7.92 8.37
CA ILE A 135 -9.96 -8.46 8.25
C ILE A 135 -10.08 -9.96 7.98
N ILE A 136 -9.63 -10.39 6.81
CA ILE A 136 -9.61 -11.80 6.41
C ILE A 136 -8.17 -12.30 6.53
N GLU A 137 -7.88 -13.04 7.58
CA GLU A 137 -6.54 -13.61 7.78
C GLU A 137 -6.36 -14.86 6.91
N ARG A 138 -5.32 -14.87 6.08
CA ARG A 138 -4.93 -16.00 5.25
C ARG A 138 -3.41 -16.10 5.17
N PHE A 139 -2.89 -17.28 5.47
CA PHE A 139 -1.46 -17.55 5.47
C PHE A 139 -0.69 -16.53 6.32
N SER A 140 0.29 -15.83 5.74
CA SER A 140 1.12 -14.81 6.41
C SER A 140 0.50 -13.41 6.42
N HIS A 141 -0.65 -13.19 5.76
CA HIS A 141 -1.22 -11.89 5.56
C HIS A 141 -2.66 -11.77 6.09
N GLY A 142 -3.05 -10.54 6.40
CA GLY A 142 -4.43 -10.11 6.53
C GLY A 142 -4.84 -9.27 5.32
N ILE A 143 -5.96 -9.61 4.71
CA ILE A 143 -6.66 -8.75 3.74
C ILE A 143 -7.51 -7.80 4.57
N VAL A 144 -7.13 -6.54 4.62
CA VAL A 144 -7.85 -5.51 5.37
C VAL A 144 -8.75 -4.76 4.42
N ILE A 145 -10.06 -4.82 4.65
CA ILE A 145 -11.07 -4.07 3.91
C ILE A 145 -11.44 -2.84 4.72
N GLY A 146 -11.30 -1.66 4.10
CA GLY A 146 -11.55 -0.38 4.73
C GLY A 146 -12.69 0.39 4.08
N ARG A 147 -13.60 0.89 4.92
CA ARG A 147 -14.60 1.89 4.58
C ARG A 147 -13.97 3.28 4.68
N LEU A 148 -14.12 4.07 3.65
CA LEU A 148 -13.57 5.42 3.61
C LEU A 148 -14.33 6.35 4.55
N LEU A 149 -13.58 7.10 5.39
CA LEU A 149 -14.11 8.10 6.30
C LEU A 149 -13.88 9.52 5.80
N SER A 150 -12.66 9.80 5.32
CA SER A 150 -12.28 11.08 4.77
C SER A 150 -11.24 10.92 3.67
N ILE A 151 -11.22 11.86 2.73
CA ILE A 151 -10.29 11.89 1.60
C ILE A 151 -9.76 13.30 1.46
N THR A 152 -8.44 13.41 1.27
CA THR A 152 -7.80 14.64 0.83
C THR A 152 -7.04 14.34 -0.45
N LEU A 153 -7.21 15.16 -1.48
CA LEU A 153 -6.53 15.05 -2.75
C LEU A 153 -5.59 16.24 -2.96
N SER A 154 -4.45 15.99 -3.56
CA SER A 154 -3.53 17.00 -4.07
C SER A 154 -3.80 17.23 -5.56
N ASP A 155 -3.54 18.46 -6.03
CA ASP A 155 -3.60 18.77 -7.47
C ASP A 155 -2.40 18.21 -8.26
N ARG A 156 -1.43 17.60 -7.58
CA ARG A 156 -0.23 17.00 -8.20
C ARG A 156 -0.60 15.72 -8.94
N LEU A 157 -0.05 15.54 -10.14
CA LEU A 157 -0.29 14.39 -11.01
C LEU A 157 1.00 13.63 -11.34
N SER A 158 1.79 13.31 -10.31
CA SER A 158 3.02 12.52 -10.47
C SER A 158 3.07 11.43 -9.41
N SER A 159 3.08 10.16 -9.80
CA SER A 159 2.98 9.03 -8.89
C SER A 159 4.31 8.30 -8.74
N LEU A 160 4.58 7.79 -7.54
CA LEU A 160 5.64 6.84 -7.28
C LEU A 160 5.12 5.42 -7.52
N VAL A 161 5.83 4.67 -8.36
CA VAL A 161 5.50 3.28 -8.70
C VAL A 161 6.68 2.38 -8.35
N TYR A 162 6.40 1.18 -7.87
CA TYR A 162 7.40 0.13 -7.70
C TYR A 162 7.27 -0.89 -8.81
N TRP A 163 8.35 -1.09 -9.58
CA TRP A 163 8.39 -2.01 -10.70
C TRP A 163 9.79 -2.61 -10.85
N ASP A 164 9.86 -3.90 -11.11
CA ASP A 164 11.09 -4.69 -11.30
C ASP A 164 12.16 -4.48 -10.21
N GLY A 165 11.71 -4.30 -8.97
CA GLY A 165 12.61 -4.12 -7.83
C GLY A 165 13.10 -2.68 -7.62
N GLN A 166 12.55 -1.71 -8.33
CA GLN A 166 12.96 -0.30 -8.27
C GLN A 166 11.75 0.63 -8.16
N TYR A 167 11.98 1.83 -7.61
CA TYR A 167 11.02 2.91 -7.70
C TYR A 167 11.15 3.61 -9.05
N VAL A 168 10.00 3.83 -9.69
CA VAL A 168 9.86 4.50 -10.98
C VAL A 168 8.89 5.67 -10.80
N GLU A 169 9.18 6.79 -11.43
CA GLU A 169 8.32 7.97 -11.42
C GLU A 169 7.40 7.94 -12.64
N ILE A 170 6.11 8.15 -12.42
CA ILE A 170 5.14 8.42 -13.48
C ILE A 170 4.70 9.87 -13.34
N LYS A 171 4.91 10.65 -14.40
CA LYS A 171 4.44 12.04 -14.49
C LYS A 171 3.51 12.14 -15.68
N ARG A 172 2.42 12.88 -15.53
CA ARG A 172 1.63 13.28 -16.67
C ARG A 172 2.48 14.23 -17.53
N ASN A 173 2.64 13.89 -18.78
CA ASN A 173 3.29 14.78 -19.75
C ASN A 173 2.16 15.41 -20.56
N ASP A 174 1.84 16.67 -20.29
CA ASP A 174 0.75 17.38 -20.94
C ASP A 174 0.96 17.51 -22.47
N ASP A 175 2.20 17.34 -22.94
CA ASP A 175 2.54 17.31 -24.37
C ASP A 175 2.17 15.98 -25.05
N LEU A 176 1.86 14.91 -24.31
CA LEU A 176 1.50 13.59 -24.85
C LEU A 176 -0.02 13.35 -24.96
N ASP A 177 -0.84 14.24 -24.43
CA ASP A 177 -2.31 14.13 -24.54
C ASP A 177 -2.81 14.21 -26.00
N LEU A 178 -1.95 14.53 -26.97
CA LEU A 178 -2.25 14.58 -28.40
C LEU A 178 -2.18 13.22 -29.12
N PHE A 179 -1.66 12.14 -28.48
CA PHE A 179 -1.35 10.90 -29.21
C PHE A 179 -1.80 9.60 -28.58
N VAL A 180 -2.44 9.58 -27.43
CA VAL A 180 -2.87 8.32 -26.80
C VAL A 180 -4.38 8.31 -26.58
N ASP A 181 -5.12 8.26 -27.68
CA ASP A 181 -6.41 7.58 -27.67
C ASP A 181 -6.15 6.06 -27.69
N VAL A 182 -5.62 5.54 -26.60
CA VAL A 182 -5.62 4.10 -26.36
C VAL A 182 -7.05 3.78 -25.98
N GLY A 183 -7.84 3.33 -26.95
CA GLY A 183 -9.22 2.88 -26.77
C GLY A 183 -9.34 1.66 -25.84
N VAL A 184 -8.80 1.79 -24.65
CA VAL A 184 -9.10 0.91 -23.52
C VAL A 184 -10.36 1.50 -22.90
N PRO A 185 -11.50 0.80 -22.95
CA PRO A 185 -12.67 1.24 -22.20
C PRO A 185 -12.24 1.36 -20.75
N LEU A 186 -12.16 2.57 -20.23
CA LEU A 186 -12.21 2.77 -18.79
C LEU A 186 -13.44 2.00 -18.33
N VAL A 187 -13.24 0.97 -17.55
CA VAL A 187 -14.32 0.31 -16.81
C VAL A 187 -14.94 1.45 -16.00
N HIS A 188 -16.03 1.98 -16.52
CA HIS A 188 -16.74 3.07 -15.90
C HIS A 188 -17.25 2.57 -14.56
N PHE A 189 -16.63 3.00 -13.50
CA PHE A 189 -17.30 3.08 -12.22
C PHE A 189 -18.37 4.16 -12.34
N ARG A 190 -19.54 3.78 -12.86
CA ARG A 190 -20.80 4.51 -12.70
C ARG A 190 -21.47 4.05 -11.44
#